data_542400ffe62546c766950462942ff254
#
_entry.id   542400ffe62546c766950462942ff254
#
_cell.length_a   1.000
_cell.length_b   1.000
_cell.length_c   1.000
_cell.angle_alpha   90.00
_cell.angle_beta   90.00
_cell.angle_gamma   90.00
#
_symmetry.space_group_name_H-M   'P 1'
#
loop_
_entity.id
_entity.type
_entity.pdbx_description
1 polymer ?
#
loop_
_entity_poly.entity_id
_entity_poly.type
_entity_poly.pdbx_seq_one_letter_code
_entity_poly.pdbx_strand_id
1 'polypeptide(L)'
;VIGPGLGGGTAEIEEEPGLALTLAHLPDVNIQTFHIYEDELPDPDSSPHAWTELLEVDPNHQPHFILFADPASSKINDLLQGLDYAYPSAVKIGGLTSGRTAWNGSGLFCEDQLYREGAVGVALSGNIIVETIVAQGCRPIGQPYRVAEAERNVVLQVEEQSVPVEANSYPGSVQLQTPLEALQSLVQDLDAEERELAQHSLSIGIVCDEFKQHLEPGDFLIRNLIGVDPRIGAIAIGDRIRPGQRIQFHLRDAQASADDLEQLLRQYLKESPSQGSPPTAALLFDCLGRGERFYGEPDVDSQLFNRYLRDIPVSGFFCNGEIGPIGGATFLHGYTAAFGIFRSQTQAEL
;
A
#
# COMPACT_ATOMS: atom_id res chain seq x y z
N VAL A 1 2.76 -18.36 6.27
CA VAL A 1 1.70 -17.87 5.36
C VAL A 1 1.57 -18.84 4.20
N ILE A 2 0.35 -19.12 3.76
CA ILE A 2 0.07 -19.96 2.58
C ILE A 2 -0.52 -19.05 1.51
N GLY A 3 0.13 -18.97 0.36
CA GLY A 3 -0.29 -18.15 -0.77
C GLY A 3 0.00 -18.82 -2.10
N PRO A 4 -0.61 -18.36 -3.21
CA PRO A 4 -0.39 -18.91 -4.54
C PRO A 4 0.95 -18.52 -5.18
N GLY A 5 1.71 -17.62 -4.56
CA GLY A 5 3.00 -17.17 -5.04
C GLY A 5 3.92 -16.77 -3.90
N LEU A 6 5.22 -16.94 -4.10
CA LEU A 6 6.27 -16.68 -3.13
C LEU A 6 7.43 -15.98 -3.83
N GLY A 7 8.05 -15.01 -3.17
CA GLY A 7 9.28 -14.36 -3.63
C GLY A 7 10.49 -14.79 -2.81
N GLY A 8 11.60 -15.01 -3.46
CA GLY A 8 12.86 -15.33 -2.81
C GLY A 8 14.06 -15.03 -3.68
N GLY A 9 14.92 -14.10 -3.24
CA GLY A 9 16.05 -13.65 -4.03
C GLY A 9 15.63 -12.87 -5.27
N THR A 10 15.89 -13.40 -6.46
CA THR A 10 15.53 -12.79 -7.75
C THR A 10 14.45 -13.56 -8.49
N ALA A 11 13.82 -14.53 -7.83
CA ALA A 11 12.81 -15.40 -8.44
C ALA A 11 11.48 -15.30 -7.69
N GLU A 12 10.41 -15.29 -8.45
CA GLU A 12 9.03 -15.32 -7.99
C GLU A 12 8.44 -16.67 -8.37
N ILE A 13 7.97 -17.43 -7.39
CA ILE A 13 7.36 -18.74 -7.63
C ILE A 13 5.86 -18.53 -7.71
N GLU A 14 5.28 -18.67 -8.89
CA GLU A 14 3.87 -18.51 -9.15
C GLU A 14 3.23 -19.82 -9.62
N GLU A 15 1.94 -20.02 -9.29
CA GLU A 15 1.12 -21.15 -9.73
C GLU A 15 1.65 -22.56 -9.40
N GLU A 16 2.72 -22.67 -8.63
CA GLU A 16 3.28 -23.95 -8.17
C GLU A 16 3.57 -23.94 -6.65
N PRO A 17 3.63 -25.14 -6.00
CA PRO A 17 3.99 -25.20 -4.59
C PRO A 17 5.39 -24.69 -4.31
N GLY A 18 5.51 -23.76 -3.36
CA GLY A 18 6.79 -23.18 -2.95
C GLY A 18 6.85 -22.91 -1.46
N LEU A 19 8.04 -22.65 -0.96
CA LEU A 19 8.31 -22.22 0.41
C LEU A 19 9.35 -21.11 0.38
N ALA A 20 8.96 -19.91 0.83
CA ALA A 20 9.90 -18.84 1.15
C ALA A 20 10.21 -18.88 2.66
N LEU A 21 11.48 -18.94 3.00
CA LEU A 21 11.95 -18.98 4.38
C LEU A 21 12.98 -17.89 4.61
N THR A 22 12.70 -17.02 5.57
CA THR A 22 13.63 -15.98 6.04
C THR A 22 14.17 -16.40 7.41
N LEU A 23 15.49 -16.43 7.52
CA LEU A 23 16.19 -16.60 8.80
C LEU A 23 17.04 -15.36 9.04
N ALA A 24 16.88 -14.74 10.20
CA ALA A 24 17.60 -13.53 10.56
C ALA A 24 18.30 -13.68 11.91
N HIS A 25 19.55 -13.23 11.99
CA HIS A 25 20.23 -12.97 13.24
C HIS A 25 20.21 -11.46 13.50
N LEU A 26 19.48 -11.06 14.52
CA LEU A 26 19.19 -9.64 14.84
C LEU A 26 19.78 -9.28 16.21
N PRO A 27 21.08 -8.99 16.30
CA PRO A 27 21.71 -8.62 17.57
C PRO A 27 21.17 -7.30 18.10
N ASP A 28 20.90 -7.24 19.40
CA ASP A 28 20.37 -6.07 20.10
C ASP A 28 19.00 -5.59 19.60
N VAL A 29 18.25 -6.48 18.94
CA VAL A 29 16.86 -6.27 18.55
C VAL A 29 15.94 -7.05 19.50
N ASN A 30 14.99 -6.35 20.08
CA ASN A 30 13.90 -6.98 20.82
C ASN A 30 12.81 -7.41 19.84
N ILE A 31 12.40 -8.67 19.93
CA ILE A 31 11.41 -9.30 19.06
C ILE A 31 10.24 -9.75 19.91
N GLN A 32 9.05 -9.27 19.61
CA GLN A 32 7.82 -9.65 20.29
C GLN A 32 6.77 -10.07 19.27
N THR A 33 6.33 -11.31 19.33
CA THR A 33 5.26 -11.86 18.51
C THR A 33 3.91 -11.66 19.16
N PHE A 34 2.86 -11.52 18.37
CA PHE A 34 1.49 -11.40 18.87
C PHE A 34 0.47 -11.93 17.85
N HIS A 35 -0.70 -12.28 18.37
CA HIS A 35 -1.91 -12.54 17.60
C HIS A 35 -3.05 -11.70 18.15
N ILE A 36 -3.95 -11.22 17.31
CA ILE A 36 -5.10 -10.40 17.67
C ILE A 36 -6.33 -10.92 16.93
N TYR A 37 -7.41 -11.15 17.66
CA TYR A 37 -8.73 -11.38 17.07
C TYR A 37 -9.44 -10.05 16.79
N GLU A 38 -10.37 -10.04 15.82
CA GLU A 38 -11.13 -8.83 15.46
C GLU A 38 -11.99 -8.28 16.60
N ASP A 39 -12.51 -9.15 17.45
CA ASP A 39 -13.36 -8.79 18.60
C ASP A 39 -12.56 -8.25 19.79
N GLU A 40 -11.25 -8.43 19.80
CA GLU A 40 -10.33 -7.87 20.80
C GLU A 40 -9.92 -6.42 20.49
N LEU A 41 -10.15 -5.94 19.25
CA LEU A 41 -9.75 -4.59 18.87
C LEU A 41 -10.49 -3.55 19.70
N PRO A 42 -9.75 -2.57 20.27
CA PRO A 42 -10.37 -1.42 20.92
C PRO A 42 -11.28 -0.65 19.95
N ASP A 43 -12.26 0.04 20.49
CA ASP A 43 -13.08 0.94 19.67
C ASP A 43 -12.19 2.04 19.04
N PRO A 44 -12.49 2.53 17.82
CA PRO A 44 -11.67 3.51 17.12
C PRO A 44 -11.43 4.84 17.87
N ASP A 45 -12.30 5.17 18.83
CA ASP A 45 -12.21 6.34 19.72
C ASP A 45 -11.52 6.05 21.06
N SER A 46 -11.05 4.82 21.28
CA SER A 46 -10.29 4.43 22.46
C SER A 46 -8.96 5.17 22.54
N SER A 47 -8.42 5.34 23.76
CA SER A 47 -7.12 5.98 23.95
C SER A 47 -5.97 5.14 23.35
N PRO A 48 -4.81 5.76 23.00
CA PRO A 48 -3.62 5.00 22.55
C PRO A 48 -3.22 3.90 23.53
N HIS A 49 -3.48 4.09 24.82
CA HIS A 49 -3.15 3.12 25.85
C HIS A 49 -3.90 1.79 25.70
N ALA A 50 -5.17 1.81 25.27
CA ALA A 50 -5.91 0.58 25.02
C ALA A 50 -5.25 -0.28 23.93
N TRP A 51 -4.69 0.34 22.91
CA TRP A 51 -3.95 -0.32 21.83
C TRP A 51 -2.59 -0.86 22.30
N THR A 52 -1.89 -0.10 23.16
CA THR A 52 -0.60 -0.56 23.71
C THR A 52 -0.77 -1.67 24.75
N GLU A 53 -1.88 -1.68 25.49
CA GLU A 53 -2.23 -2.80 26.37
C GLU A 53 -2.57 -4.07 25.58
N LEU A 54 -3.31 -3.95 24.48
CA LEU A 54 -3.64 -5.10 23.63
C LEU A 54 -2.41 -5.82 23.10
N LEU A 55 -1.41 -5.04 22.67
CA LEU A 55 -0.17 -5.59 22.08
C LEU A 55 0.92 -5.90 23.10
N GLU A 56 0.83 -5.34 24.32
CA GLU A 56 1.88 -5.38 25.34
C GLU A 56 3.24 -4.84 24.85
N VAL A 57 3.24 -3.94 23.84
CA VAL A 57 4.43 -3.34 23.24
C VAL A 57 4.56 -1.88 23.72
N ASP A 58 5.70 -1.54 24.32
CA ASP A 58 5.97 -0.18 24.80
C ASP A 58 6.32 0.76 23.62
N PRO A 59 5.53 1.83 23.37
CA PRO A 59 5.78 2.78 22.30
C PRO A 59 7.10 3.56 22.46
N ASN A 60 7.63 3.68 23.70
CA ASN A 60 8.90 4.33 23.94
C ASN A 60 10.09 3.59 23.33
N HIS A 61 9.96 2.32 23.05
CA HIS A 61 10.99 1.51 22.37
C HIS A 61 11.00 1.74 20.85
N GLN A 62 10.13 2.61 20.32
CA GLN A 62 10.01 2.90 18.89
C GLN A 62 9.92 1.64 18.02
N PRO A 63 8.94 0.76 18.27
CA PRO A 63 8.82 -0.49 17.55
C PRO A 63 8.42 -0.27 16.10
N HIS A 64 8.82 -1.21 15.21
CA HIS A 64 8.27 -1.38 13.87
C HIS A 64 7.50 -2.69 13.81
N PHE A 65 6.51 -2.80 12.94
CA PHE A 65 5.62 -3.95 12.88
C PHE A 65 5.62 -4.62 11.51
N ILE A 66 5.72 -5.95 11.51
CA ILE A 66 5.41 -6.78 10.35
C ILE A 66 4.10 -7.50 10.66
N LEU A 67 3.10 -7.38 9.76
CA LEU A 67 1.73 -7.81 9.99
C LEU A 67 1.26 -8.77 8.90
N PHE A 68 0.65 -9.89 9.30
CA PHE A 68 -0.07 -10.78 8.41
C PHE A 68 -1.49 -10.93 8.90
N ALA A 69 -2.48 -10.73 8.05
CA ALA A 69 -3.87 -10.81 8.45
C ALA A 69 -4.70 -11.74 7.54
N ASP A 70 -5.80 -12.20 8.08
CA ASP A 70 -6.78 -12.94 7.30
C ASP A 70 -7.50 -12.00 6.31
N PRO A 71 -7.60 -12.35 5.02
CA PRO A 71 -8.29 -11.55 4.03
C PRO A 71 -9.80 -11.41 4.28
N ALA A 72 -10.39 -12.25 5.10
CA ALA A 72 -11.79 -12.13 5.50
C ALA A 72 -12.00 -11.11 6.65
N SER A 73 -10.90 -10.59 7.22
CA SER A 73 -10.98 -9.59 8.29
C SER A 73 -11.65 -8.31 7.82
N SER A 74 -12.76 -7.97 8.46
CA SER A 74 -13.52 -6.74 8.18
C SER A 74 -12.94 -5.50 8.87
N LYS A 75 -12.08 -5.70 9.87
CA LYS A 75 -11.53 -4.64 10.74
C LYS A 75 -10.05 -4.36 10.54
N ILE A 76 -9.46 -4.82 9.45
CA ILE A 76 -8.04 -4.57 9.18
C ILE A 76 -7.70 -3.06 9.15
N ASN A 77 -8.57 -2.24 8.57
CA ASN A 77 -8.36 -0.80 8.55
C ASN A 77 -8.44 -0.18 9.96
N ASP A 78 -9.31 -0.69 10.82
CA ASP A 78 -9.41 -0.23 12.22
C ASP A 78 -8.13 -0.59 12.98
N LEU A 79 -7.58 -1.80 12.76
CA LEU A 79 -6.29 -2.22 13.31
C LEU A 79 -5.16 -1.28 12.86
N LEU A 80 -5.03 -1.00 11.56
CA LEU A 80 -3.98 -0.14 11.02
C LEU A 80 -4.07 1.30 11.56
N GLN A 81 -5.28 1.87 11.63
CA GLN A 81 -5.52 3.20 12.21
C GLN A 81 -5.20 3.24 13.70
N GLY A 82 -5.57 2.21 14.46
CA GLY A 82 -5.26 2.11 15.87
C GLY A 82 -3.76 1.99 16.13
N LEU A 83 -3.05 1.22 15.30
CA LEU A 83 -1.60 1.13 15.36
C LEU A 83 -0.91 2.46 14.99
N ASP A 84 -1.42 3.19 14.00
CA ASP A 84 -0.89 4.52 13.67
C ASP A 84 -1.12 5.51 14.81
N TYR A 85 -2.27 5.42 15.48
CA TYR A 85 -2.58 6.27 16.60
C TYR A 85 -1.72 5.96 17.85
N ALA A 86 -1.49 4.69 18.15
CA ALA A 86 -0.71 4.27 19.31
C ALA A 86 0.81 4.35 19.08
N TYR A 87 1.26 4.15 17.84
CA TYR A 87 2.67 4.11 17.44
C TYR A 87 2.92 4.98 16.20
N PRO A 88 2.80 6.32 16.32
CA PRO A 88 2.80 7.21 15.14
C PRO A 88 4.12 7.25 14.37
N SER A 89 5.24 6.92 15.00
CA SER A 89 6.56 6.85 14.35
C SER A 89 6.94 5.44 13.86
N ALA A 90 6.10 4.43 14.14
CA ALA A 90 6.38 3.07 13.75
C ALA A 90 6.07 2.84 12.27
N VAL A 91 6.94 2.13 11.58
CA VAL A 91 6.62 1.54 10.28
C VAL A 91 5.78 0.28 10.51
N LYS A 92 4.69 0.14 9.76
CA LYS A 92 3.87 -1.06 9.68
C LYS A 92 3.89 -1.54 8.24
N ILE A 93 4.29 -2.77 8.02
CA ILE A 93 4.38 -3.40 6.70
C ILE A 93 3.89 -4.83 6.77
N GLY A 94 3.39 -5.36 5.68
CA GLY A 94 2.89 -6.71 5.66
C GLY A 94 1.87 -6.97 4.56
N GLY A 95 0.97 -7.91 4.78
CA GLY A 95 -0.07 -8.21 3.82
C GLY A 95 -1.13 -9.19 4.30
N LEU A 96 -2.23 -9.23 3.57
CA LEU A 96 -3.27 -10.21 3.76
C LEU A 96 -2.86 -11.54 3.14
N THR A 97 -3.14 -12.63 3.83
CA THR A 97 -2.86 -13.97 3.29
C THR A 97 -3.67 -14.22 2.02
N SER A 98 -3.09 -14.93 1.08
CA SER A 98 -3.69 -15.17 -0.23
C SER A 98 -4.02 -16.63 -0.52
N GLY A 99 -3.72 -17.53 0.42
CA GLY A 99 -3.96 -18.96 0.29
C GLY A 99 -5.45 -19.31 0.33
N ARG A 100 -5.98 -19.72 -0.80
CA ARG A 100 -7.30 -20.37 -0.89
C ARG A 100 -7.09 -21.87 -1.15
N THR A 101 -6.89 -22.64 -0.10
CA THR A 101 -7.13 -24.08 -0.25
C THR A 101 -8.63 -24.31 -0.11
N ALA A 102 -9.23 -24.99 -1.08
CA ALA A 102 -10.67 -25.31 -1.11
C ALA A 102 -11.15 -26.07 0.16
N TRP A 103 -10.25 -26.47 1.03
CA TRP A 103 -10.51 -27.33 2.18
C TRP A 103 -10.30 -26.67 3.54
N ASN A 104 -9.52 -25.58 3.67
CA ASN A 104 -9.11 -25.11 5.01
C ASN A 104 -8.98 -23.59 5.22
N GLY A 105 -9.30 -22.73 4.27
CA GLY A 105 -9.11 -21.29 4.44
C GLY A 105 -7.64 -20.85 4.53
N SER A 106 -7.40 -19.58 4.82
CA SER A 106 -6.07 -19.05 5.10
C SER A 106 -5.55 -19.54 6.46
N GLY A 107 -4.23 -19.68 6.59
CA GLY A 107 -3.57 -20.06 7.84
C GLY A 107 -2.53 -19.03 8.26
N LEU A 108 -2.67 -18.51 9.45
CA LEU A 108 -1.71 -17.66 10.13
C LEU A 108 -0.99 -18.49 11.21
N PHE A 109 0.31 -18.42 11.23
CA PHE A 109 1.10 -19.12 12.24
C PHE A 109 1.84 -18.09 13.09
N CYS A 110 1.72 -18.24 14.39
CA CYS A 110 2.48 -17.47 15.36
C CYS A 110 3.01 -18.45 16.42
N GLU A 111 4.32 -18.50 16.55
CA GLU A 111 5.00 -19.51 17.38
C GLU A 111 4.62 -20.95 16.97
N ASP A 112 4.04 -21.73 17.86
CA ASP A 112 3.59 -23.10 17.64
C ASP A 112 2.08 -23.22 17.37
N GLN A 113 1.38 -22.09 17.21
CA GLN A 113 -0.07 -22.03 17.05
C GLN A 113 -0.47 -21.71 15.61
N LEU A 114 -1.59 -22.31 15.18
CA LEU A 114 -2.27 -22.01 13.91
C LEU A 114 -3.57 -21.26 14.18
N TYR A 115 -3.67 -20.07 13.60
CA TYR A 115 -4.85 -19.23 13.66
C TYR A 115 -5.57 -19.20 12.29
N ARG A 116 -6.89 -19.06 12.31
CA ARG A 116 -7.74 -19.06 11.11
C ARG A 116 -8.39 -17.71 10.82
N GLU A 117 -8.20 -16.75 11.73
CA GLU A 117 -8.80 -15.43 11.70
C GLU A 117 -7.92 -14.42 12.44
N GLY A 118 -8.20 -13.14 12.23
CA GLY A 118 -7.49 -12.05 12.87
C GLY A 118 -6.17 -11.68 12.19
N ALA A 119 -5.22 -11.24 12.98
CA ALA A 119 -3.90 -10.83 12.51
C ALA A 119 -2.80 -11.40 13.42
N VAL A 120 -1.71 -11.84 12.82
CA VAL A 120 -0.46 -12.13 13.52
C VAL A 120 0.57 -11.08 13.17
N GLY A 121 1.45 -10.78 14.09
CA GLY A 121 2.52 -9.82 13.82
C GLY A 121 3.74 -10.04 14.67
N VAL A 122 4.77 -9.30 14.31
CA VAL A 122 5.98 -9.16 15.10
C VAL A 122 6.31 -7.68 15.27
N ALA A 123 6.55 -7.26 16.51
CA ALA A 123 7.10 -5.96 16.85
C ALA A 123 8.62 -6.10 16.99
N LEU A 124 9.35 -5.24 16.30
CA LEU A 124 10.81 -5.18 16.29
C LEU A 124 11.25 -3.83 16.85
N SER A 125 12.10 -3.83 17.87
CA SER A 125 12.64 -2.59 18.44
C SER A 125 14.10 -2.76 18.84
N GLY A 126 14.78 -1.65 19.12
CA GLY A 126 16.22 -1.67 19.43
C GLY A 126 17.09 -1.37 18.22
N ASN A 127 18.13 -2.17 17.97
CA ASN A 127 19.12 -1.92 16.89
C ASN A 127 18.58 -2.27 15.49
N ILE A 128 17.43 -1.71 15.11
CA ILE A 128 16.81 -1.94 13.82
C ILE A 128 16.16 -0.68 13.26
N ILE A 129 16.27 -0.48 11.95
CA ILE A 129 15.53 0.50 11.17
C ILE A 129 14.78 -0.27 10.08
N VAL A 130 13.52 0.08 9.88
CA VAL A 130 12.70 -0.42 8.79
C VAL A 130 12.34 0.75 7.89
N GLU A 131 12.79 0.68 6.65
CA GLU A 131 12.46 1.63 5.59
C GLU A 131 11.50 0.96 4.60
N THR A 132 10.73 1.74 3.86
CA THR A 132 9.69 1.18 2.99
C THR A 132 9.73 1.76 1.59
N ILE A 133 9.38 0.92 0.63
CA ILE A 133 9.01 1.33 -0.73
C ILE A 133 7.61 0.76 -0.97
N VAL A 134 6.66 1.61 -1.38
CA VAL A 134 5.28 1.21 -1.65
C VAL A 134 4.94 1.64 -3.08
N ALA A 135 5.13 0.74 -4.03
CA ALA A 135 4.92 0.98 -5.45
C ALA A 135 3.48 0.61 -5.84
N GLN A 136 2.62 1.61 -6.00
CA GLN A 136 1.21 1.41 -6.28
C GLN A 136 0.91 1.08 -7.75
N GLY A 137 1.87 1.30 -8.63
CA GLY A 137 1.85 0.82 -10.00
C GLY A 137 0.76 1.42 -10.90
N CYS A 138 0.37 2.64 -10.63
CA CYS A 138 -0.64 3.35 -11.39
C CYS A 138 -0.11 4.72 -11.83
N ARG A 139 -0.46 5.13 -13.03
CA ARG A 139 -0.14 6.48 -13.52
C ARG A 139 -1.39 7.36 -13.57
N PRO A 140 -1.27 8.64 -13.18
CA PRO A 140 -2.38 9.57 -13.27
C PRO A 140 -2.74 9.87 -14.72
N ILE A 141 -4.04 10.06 -14.97
CA ILE A 141 -4.58 10.55 -16.25
C ILE A 141 -5.47 11.75 -16.02
N GLY A 142 -5.48 12.67 -16.97
CA GLY A 142 -6.19 13.95 -16.85
C GLY A 142 -5.68 14.80 -15.70
N GLN A 143 -6.55 15.65 -15.19
CA GLN A 143 -6.23 16.55 -14.07
C GLN A 143 -6.92 16.11 -12.78
N PRO A 144 -6.42 16.57 -11.63
CA PRO A 144 -7.11 16.32 -10.35
C PRO A 144 -8.43 17.11 -10.28
N TYR A 145 -9.40 16.49 -9.62
CA TYR A 145 -10.69 17.06 -9.31
C TYR A 145 -10.82 17.23 -7.78
N ARG A 146 -11.57 18.25 -7.36
CA ARG A 146 -12.01 18.35 -5.96
C ARG A 146 -13.40 17.73 -5.82
N VAL A 147 -13.60 16.90 -4.83
CA VAL A 147 -14.90 16.34 -4.49
C VAL A 147 -15.77 17.43 -3.90
N ALA A 148 -16.86 17.79 -4.60
CA ALA A 148 -17.82 18.78 -4.14
C ALA A 148 -18.90 18.15 -3.27
N GLU A 149 -19.37 16.95 -3.66
CA GLU A 149 -20.39 16.20 -2.92
C GLU A 149 -20.06 14.70 -2.93
N ALA A 150 -20.19 14.08 -1.75
CA ALA A 150 -19.98 12.64 -1.58
C ALA A 150 -20.85 12.09 -0.44
N GLU A 151 -21.21 10.81 -0.54
CA GLU A 151 -21.87 10.06 0.50
C GLU A 151 -21.15 8.73 0.73
N ARG A 152 -20.55 8.56 1.93
CA ARG A 152 -19.73 7.38 2.30
C ARG A 152 -18.57 7.16 1.33
N ASN A 153 -18.72 6.20 0.41
CA ASN A 153 -17.73 5.84 -0.60
C ASN A 153 -18.18 6.19 -2.03
N VAL A 154 -19.25 7.00 -2.15
CA VAL A 154 -19.84 7.40 -3.44
C VAL A 154 -19.54 8.87 -3.67
N VAL A 155 -18.87 9.19 -4.78
CA VAL A 155 -18.66 10.55 -5.28
C VAL A 155 -19.85 10.94 -6.13
N LEU A 156 -20.52 12.03 -5.77
CA LEU A 156 -21.71 12.54 -6.45
C LEU A 156 -21.42 13.70 -7.37
N GLN A 157 -20.56 14.64 -6.92
CA GLN A 157 -20.16 15.80 -7.70
C GLN A 157 -18.67 16.11 -7.51
N VAL A 158 -18.05 16.58 -8.58
CA VAL A 158 -16.65 17.03 -8.60
C VAL A 158 -16.52 18.41 -9.23
N GLU A 159 -15.49 19.13 -8.81
CA GLU A 159 -15.05 20.40 -9.38
C GLU A 159 -13.73 20.19 -10.12
N GLU A 160 -13.62 20.68 -11.32
CA GLU A 160 -12.35 20.73 -12.00
C GLU A 160 -11.43 21.74 -11.31
N GLN A 161 -10.22 21.33 -10.95
CA GLN A 161 -9.20 22.24 -10.44
C GLN A 161 -8.53 22.95 -11.64
N SER A 162 -9.08 24.09 -12.04
CA SER A 162 -8.37 24.96 -12.98
C SER A 162 -7.05 25.40 -12.35
N VAL A 163 -5.93 25.19 -13.08
CA VAL A 163 -4.64 25.82 -12.78
C VAL A 163 -4.89 27.32 -12.63
N PRO A 164 -4.30 28.02 -11.63
CA PRO A 164 -4.50 29.45 -11.47
C PRO A 164 -4.11 30.16 -12.77
N VAL A 165 -5.07 30.56 -13.55
CA VAL A 165 -4.86 31.53 -14.65
C VAL A 165 -4.55 32.86 -13.99
N GLU A 166 -3.46 33.48 -14.39
CA GLU A 166 -2.87 34.76 -13.94
C GLU A 166 -3.76 35.66 -13.08
N ALA A 167 -3.18 36.32 -12.09
CA ALA A 167 -3.77 37.11 -11.00
C ALA A 167 -4.82 38.19 -11.37
N ASN A 168 -5.35 38.22 -12.58
CA ASN A 168 -6.34 39.20 -13.08
C ASN A 168 -7.63 38.59 -13.66
N SER A 169 -7.81 37.25 -13.60
CA SER A 169 -9.07 36.67 -14.02
C SER A 169 -10.04 36.67 -12.83
N TYR A 170 -11.26 37.17 -13.05
CA TYR A 170 -12.37 36.97 -12.12
C TYR A 170 -12.46 35.49 -11.77
N PRO A 171 -12.78 35.12 -10.52
CA PRO A 171 -12.95 33.71 -10.16
C PRO A 171 -13.99 33.14 -11.12
N GLY A 172 -13.51 32.31 -12.06
CA GLY A 172 -14.36 31.62 -13.02
C GLY A 172 -15.39 30.80 -12.24
N SER A 173 -16.58 30.73 -12.78
CA SER A 173 -17.63 29.88 -12.22
C SER A 173 -17.04 28.45 -12.07
N VAL A 174 -16.94 27.97 -10.83
CA VAL A 174 -16.58 26.58 -10.54
C VAL A 174 -17.54 25.71 -11.32
N GLN A 175 -17.03 24.92 -12.26
CA GLN A 175 -17.86 24.04 -13.06
C GLN A 175 -18.03 22.74 -12.30
N LEU A 176 -19.22 22.59 -11.69
CA LEU A 176 -19.64 21.34 -11.09
C LEU A 176 -20.08 20.36 -12.18
N GLN A 177 -19.63 19.14 -12.08
CA GLN A 177 -20.00 18.04 -12.96
C GLN A 177 -20.09 16.73 -12.17
N THR A 178 -20.77 15.75 -12.74
CA THR A 178 -20.73 14.42 -12.16
C THR A 178 -19.39 13.75 -12.44
N PRO A 179 -18.89 12.86 -11.57
CA PRO A 179 -17.65 12.14 -11.81
C PRO A 179 -17.70 11.28 -13.07
N LEU A 180 -18.89 10.82 -13.49
CA LEU A 180 -19.07 10.08 -14.74
C LEU A 180 -18.90 11.00 -15.97
N GLU A 181 -19.42 12.22 -15.93
CA GLU A 181 -19.21 13.20 -16.99
C GLU A 181 -17.73 13.56 -17.11
N ALA A 182 -17.05 13.78 -15.97
CA ALA A 182 -15.61 14.01 -15.93
C ALA A 182 -14.84 12.84 -16.56
N LEU A 183 -15.18 11.61 -16.21
CA LEU A 183 -14.56 10.41 -16.78
C LEU A 183 -14.84 10.28 -18.28
N GLN A 184 -16.07 10.52 -18.72
CA GLN A 184 -16.44 10.45 -20.14
C GLN A 184 -15.68 11.48 -20.99
N SER A 185 -15.52 12.69 -20.48
CA SER A 185 -14.72 13.72 -21.14
C SER A 185 -13.26 13.29 -21.23
N LEU A 186 -12.69 12.82 -20.12
CA LEU A 186 -11.32 12.34 -20.06
C LEU A 186 -11.05 11.19 -21.05
N VAL A 187 -11.94 10.19 -21.13
CA VAL A 187 -11.78 9.03 -22.01
C VAL A 187 -11.83 9.44 -23.51
N GLN A 188 -12.48 10.55 -23.86
CA GLN A 188 -12.46 11.05 -25.24
C GLN A 188 -11.06 11.57 -25.66
N ASP A 189 -10.31 12.09 -24.71
CA ASP A 189 -8.96 12.64 -24.94
C ASP A 189 -7.85 11.56 -24.91
N LEU A 190 -8.15 10.37 -24.41
CA LEU A 190 -7.22 9.24 -24.39
C LEU A 190 -6.96 8.70 -25.80
N ASP A 191 -5.80 8.15 -26.03
CA ASP A 191 -5.50 7.40 -27.26
C ASP A 191 -6.23 6.04 -27.31
N ALA A 192 -6.05 5.27 -28.37
CA ALA A 192 -6.78 4.02 -28.56
C ALA A 192 -6.37 2.94 -27.57
N GLU A 193 -5.09 2.85 -27.23
CA GLU A 193 -4.52 1.89 -26.29
C GLU A 193 -4.96 2.23 -24.85
N GLU A 194 -4.86 3.48 -24.48
CA GLU A 194 -5.32 3.95 -23.17
C GLU A 194 -6.83 3.77 -22.96
N ARG A 195 -7.65 3.95 -24.01
CA ARG A 195 -9.09 3.69 -23.93
C ARG A 195 -9.42 2.22 -23.70
N GLU A 196 -8.67 1.30 -24.33
CA GLU A 196 -8.83 -0.12 -24.11
C GLU A 196 -8.44 -0.47 -22.66
N LEU A 197 -7.32 0.06 -22.21
CA LEU A 197 -6.83 -0.12 -20.84
C LEU A 197 -7.83 0.42 -19.80
N ALA A 198 -8.41 1.59 -20.03
CA ALA A 198 -9.38 2.22 -19.13
C ALA A 198 -10.64 1.37 -18.89
N GLN A 199 -10.98 0.46 -19.79
CA GLN A 199 -12.14 -0.42 -19.61
C GLN A 199 -11.95 -1.45 -18.48
N HIS A 200 -10.68 -1.79 -18.14
CA HIS A 200 -10.37 -2.88 -17.21
C HIS A 200 -9.42 -2.48 -16.08
N SER A 201 -8.74 -1.34 -16.20
CA SER A 201 -7.63 -0.95 -15.33
C SER A 201 -7.79 0.45 -14.72
N LEU A 202 -9.01 0.98 -14.72
CA LEU A 202 -9.30 2.31 -14.18
C LEU A 202 -9.35 2.27 -12.65
N SER A 203 -8.65 3.21 -12.03
CA SER A 203 -8.59 3.42 -10.59
C SER A 203 -8.77 4.89 -10.24
N ILE A 204 -8.97 5.19 -8.96
CA ILE A 204 -9.03 6.54 -8.41
C ILE A 204 -7.89 6.71 -7.42
N GLY A 205 -7.06 7.73 -7.63
CA GLY A 205 -6.12 8.21 -6.64
C GLY A 205 -6.77 9.25 -5.74
N ILE A 206 -6.72 9.05 -4.43
CA ILE A 206 -7.11 10.04 -3.42
C ILE A 206 -5.83 10.73 -2.96
N VAL A 207 -5.77 12.05 -3.02
CA VAL A 207 -4.59 12.82 -2.59
C VAL A 207 -4.39 12.66 -1.08
N CYS A 208 -3.18 12.29 -0.65
CA CYS A 208 -2.85 12.10 0.75
C CYS A 208 -2.60 13.41 1.50
N ASP A 209 -2.01 14.42 0.84
CA ASP A 209 -1.77 15.75 1.39
C ASP A 209 -2.53 16.82 0.59
N GLU A 210 -3.63 17.31 1.17
CA GLU A 210 -4.48 18.33 0.53
C GLU A 210 -3.79 19.69 0.37
N PHE A 211 -2.68 19.94 1.06
CA PHE A 211 -1.93 21.21 0.98
C PHE A 211 -0.85 21.19 -0.09
N LYS A 212 -0.48 20.02 -0.60
CA LYS A 212 0.53 19.89 -1.67
C LYS A 212 -0.04 20.40 -2.98
N GLN A 213 0.61 21.41 -3.59
CA GLN A 213 0.14 22.04 -4.84
C GLN A 213 0.52 21.25 -6.09
N HIS A 214 1.74 20.72 -6.11
CA HIS A 214 2.24 19.90 -7.22
C HIS A 214 2.20 18.43 -6.81
N LEU A 215 1.33 17.68 -7.45
CA LEU A 215 1.14 16.25 -7.17
C LEU A 215 2.08 15.42 -8.05
N GLU A 216 2.71 14.44 -7.43
CA GLU A 216 3.64 13.50 -8.04
C GLU A 216 3.16 12.06 -7.81
N PRO A 217 3.65 11.07 -8.57
CA PRO A 217 3.45 9.67 -8.22
C PRO A 217 3.87 9.42 -6.76
N GLY A 218 3.04 8.67 -5.99
CA GLY A 218 3.24 8.48 -4.55
C GLY A 218 2.47 9.46 -3.64
N ASP A 219 1.91 10.54 -4.16
CA ASP A 219 1.06 11.45 -3.39
C ASP A 219 -0.39 10.96 -3.28
N PHE A 220 -0.70 9.86 -3.92
CA PHE A 220 -2.05 9.34 -4.04
C PHE A 220 -2.19 8.00 -3.32
N LEU A 221 -3.31 7.82 -2.66
CA LEU A 221 -3.78 6.52 -2.22
C LEU A 221 -4.68 5.94 -3.31
N ILE A 222 -4.20 4.90 -3.98
CA ILE A 222 -4.92 4.30 -5.11
C ILE A 222 -6.04 3.40 -4.59
N ARG A 223 -7.23 3.58 -5.15
CA ARG A 223 -8.44 2.82 -4.82
C ARG A 223 -9.15 2.33 -6.06
N ASN A 224 -9.72 1.14 -5.96
CA ASN A 224 -10.52 0.57 -7.04
C ASN A 224 -11.78 1.38 -7.26
N LEU A 225 -12.17 1.53 -8.52
CA LEU A 225 -13.50 1.95 -8.91
C LEU A 225 -14.41 0.72 -8.78
N ILE A 226 -15.34 0.76 -7.81
CA ILE A 226 -16.22 -0.37 -7.48
C ILE A 226 -17.43 -0.42 -8.39
N GLY A 227 -17.94 0.75 -8.79
CA GLY A 227 -19.13 0.82 -9.63
C GLY A 227 -19.49 2.23 -10.06
N VAL A 228 -20.42 2.30 -10.98
CA VAL A 228 -20.96 3.55 -11.56
C VAL A 228 -22.48 3.47 -11.54
N ASP A 229 -23.17 4.52 -11.12
CA ASP A 229 -24.61 4.69 -11.33
C ASP A 229 -24.84 5.69 -12.46
N PRO A 230 -25.15 5.23 -13.69
CA PRO A 230 -25.30 6.10 -14.87
C PRO A 230 -26.55 7.00 -14.79
N ARG A 231 -27.50 6.74 -13.90
CA ARG A 231 -28.73 7.56 -13.76
C ARG A 231 -28.46 8.90 -13.08
N ILE A 232 -27.50 8.92 -12.17
CA ILE A 232 -27.09 10.12 -11.43
C ILE A 232 -25.65 10.53 -11.70
N GLY A 233 -24.92 9.77 -12.52
CA GLY A 233 -23.53 10.04 -12.86
C GLY A 233 -22.54 9.81 -11.72
N ALA A 234 -22.93 9.09 -10.66
CA ALA A 234 -22.10 8.86 -9.50
C ALA A 234 -21.11 7.70 -9.69
N ILE A 235 -19.99 7.76 -8.99
CA ILE A 235 -18.96 6.72 -8.96
C ILE A 235 -18.74 6.27 -7.53
N ALA A 236 -18.73 4.93 -7.31
CA ALA A 236 -18.38 4.31 -6.04
C ALA A 236 -16.92 3.83 -6.06
N ILE A 237 -16.17 4.14 -5.01
CA ILE A 237 -14.75 3.80 -4.85
C ILE A 237 -14.52 2.88 -3.65
N GLY A 238 -13.37 2.21 -3.60
CA GLY A 238 -13.00 1.24 -2.56
C GLY A 238 -12.60 1.84 -1.21
N ASP A 239 -12.98 3.09 -0.94
CA ASP A 239 -12.70 3.77 0.32
C ASP A 239 -13.73 4.84 0.65
N ARG A 240 -13.72 5.33 1.88
CA ARG A 240 -14.53 6.50 2.27
C ARG A 240 -13.97 7.77 1.64
N ILE A 241 -14.86 8.60 1.13
CA ILE A 241 -14.50 9.86 0.51
C ILE A 241 -15.33 11.00 1.13
N ARG A 242 -14.74 12.18 1.20
CA ARG A 242 -15.36 13.36 1.83
C ARG A 242 -15.31 14.56 0.88
N PRO A 243 -16.32 15.44 0.93
CA PRO A 243 -16.23 16.73 0.26
C PRO A 243 -14.95 17.49 0.66
N GLY A 244 -14.34 18.13 -0.31
CA GLY A 244 -13.08 18.86 -0.17
C GLY A 244 -11.82 18.06 -0.50
N GLN A 245 -11.85 16.72 -0.45
CA GLN A 245 -10.73 15.88 -0.87
C GLN A 245 -10.49 15.99 -2.38
N ARG A 246 -9.21 15.89 -2.78
CA ARG A 246 -8.83 15.84 -4.18
C ARG A 246 -8.68 14.40 -4.65
N ILE A 247 -9.19 14.15 -5.85
CA ILE A 247 -9.08 12.84 -6.52
C ILE A 247 -8.54 13.02 -7.93
N GLN A 248 -7.92 11.99 -8.47
CA GLN A 248 -7.52 11.94 -9.88
C GLN A 248 -7.76 10.54 -10.43
N PHE A 249 -8.15 10.44 -11.70
CA PHE A 249 -8.23 9.14 -12.37
C PHE A 249 -6.83 8.60 -12.64
N HIS A 250 -6.67 7.30 -12.53
CA HIS A 250 -5.42 6.60 -12.77
C HIS A 250 -5.65 5.38 -13.66
N LEU A 251 -4.68 5.08 -14.49
CA LEU A 251 -4.61 3.82 -15.23
C LEU A 251 -3.51 2.94 -14.65
N ARG A 252 -3.77 1.65 -14.63
CA ARG A 252 -2.82 0.64 -14.24
C ARG A 252 -2.41 -0.16 -15.47
N ASP A 253 -1.14 -0.17 -15.79
CA ASP A 253 -0.52 -1.00 -16.81
C ASP A 253 0.83 -1.55 -16.32
N ALA A 254 1.32 -2.58 -16.99
CA ALA A 254 2.56 -3.26 -16.62
C ALA A 254 3.77 -2.32 -16.66
N GLN A 255 3.86 -1.49 -17.70
CA GLN A 255 4.97 -0.55 -17.85
C GLN A 255 4.96 0.52 -16.75
N ALA A 256 3.80 1.14 -16.50
CA ALA A 256 3.67 2.14 -15.43
C ALA A 256 3.98 1.54 -14.05
N SER A 257 3.62 0.26 -13.84
CA SER A 257 3.93 -0.43 -12.57
C SER A 257 5.43 -0.68 -12.40
N ALA A 258 6.13 -1.05 -13.45
CA ALA A 258 7.58 -1.23 -13.43
C ALA A 258 8.30 0.12 -13.27
N ASP A 259 7.86 1.16 -14.00
CA ASP A 259 8.45 2.50 -13.94
C ASP A 259 8.28 3.15 -12.56
N ASP A 260 7.12 2.99 -11.93
CA ASP A 260 6.84 3.47 -10.57
C ASP A 260 7.79 2.83 -9.55
N LEU A 261 7.92 1.50 -9.56
CA LEU A 261 8.85 0.81 -8.70
C LEU A 261 10.30 1.23 -8.98
N GLU A 262 10.70 1.34 -10.24
CA GLU A 262 12.05 1.77 -10.61
C GLU A 262 12.35 3.19 -10.12
N GLN A 263 11.41 4.11 -10.26
CA GLN A 263 11.54 5.48 -9.78
C GLN A 263 11.71 5.53 -8.25
N LEU A 264 10.90 4.79 -7.51
CA LEU A 264 10.98 4.73 -6.04
C LEU A 264 12.30 4.09 -5.56
N LEU A 265 12.79 3.05 -6.24
CA LEU A 265 14.10 2.46 -5.93
C LEU A 265 15.25 3.45 -6.19
N ARG A 266 15.19 4.22 -7.26
CA ARG A 266 16.17 5.28 -7.55
C ARG A 266 16.12 6.41 -6.51
N GLN A 267 14.92 6.78 -6.08
CA GLN A 267 14.74 7.77 -5.03
C GLN A 267 15.29 7.27 -3.69
N TYR A 268 14.96 6.04 -3.31
CA TYR A 268 15.50 5.40 -2.10
C TYR A 268 17.03 5.46 -2.05
N LEU A 269 17.71 5.13 -3.13
CA LEU A 269 19.17 5.20 -3.21
C LEU A 269 19.75 6.61 -3.10
N LYS A 270 19.01 7.64 -3.55
CA LYS A 270 19.44 9.05 -3.43
C LYS A 270 19.26 9.58 -2.01
N GLU A 271 18.17 9.18 -1.35
CA GLU A 271 17.80 9.64 -0.02
C GLU A 271 18.46 8.82 1.09
N SER A 272 18.90 7.60 0.76
CA SER A 272 19.60 6.72 1.70
C SER A 272 20.82 7.44 2.26
N PRO A 273 20.95 7.55 3.59
CA PRO A 273 22.06 8.28 4.20
C PRO A 273 23.40 7.70 3.73
N SER A 274 24.28 8.56 3.26
CA SER A 274 25.68 8.17 2.94
C SER A 274 26.49 7.74 4.17
N GLN A 275 25.93 7.98 5.38
CA GLN A 275 26.48 7.58 6.67
C GLN A 275 25.41 6.77 7.41
N GLY A 276 25.55 5.47 7.45
CA GLY A 276 24.67 4.55 8.16
C GLY A 276 25.01 3.11 7.80
N SER A 277 24.43 2.15 8.51
CA SER A 277 24.56 0.74 8.12
C SER A 277 23.84 0.51 6.79
N PRO A 278 24.44 -0.24 5.85
CA PRO A 278 23.76 -0.59 4.61
C PRO A 278 22.53 -1.47 4.89
N PRO A 279 21.58 -1.52 3.98
CA PRO A 279 20.49 -2.50 4.02
C PRO A 279 21.05 -3.92 4.08
N THR A 280 20.42 -4.78 4.88
CA THR A 280 20.89 -6.16 5.11
C THR A 280 19.91 -7.21 4.63
N ALA A 281 18.63 -6.88 4.54
CA ALA A 281 17.56 -7.77 4.06
C ALA A 281 16.35 -6.95 3.64
N ALA A 282 15.45 -7.56 2.86
CA ALA A 282 14.14 -7.00 2.57
C ALA A 282 13.05 -8.08 2.61
N LEU A 283 11.83 -7.64 2.94
CA LEU A 283 10.61 -8.40 2.73
C LEU A 283 9.80 -7.75 1.62
N LEU A 284 9.26 -8.55 0.72
CA LEU A 284 8.36 -8.13 -0.35
C LEU A 284 6.95 -8.68 -0.09
N PHE A 285 6.00 -7.78 -0.05
CA PHE A 285 4.57 -8.07 -0.01
C PHE A 285 3.99 -7.60 -1.34
N ASP A 286 3.80 -8.53 -2.24
CA ASP A 286 3.41 -8.24 -3.60
C ASP A 286 1.95 -8.61 -3.85
N CYS A 287 1.26 -7.87 -4.71
CA CYS A 287 -0.13 -8.15 -4.99
C CYS A 287 -0.29 -9.38 -5.89
N LEU A 288 -1.29 -10.22 -5.61
CA LEU A 288 -1.72 -11.31 -6.49
C LEU A 288 -2.01 -10.86 -7.94
N GLY A 289 -2.30 -9.59 -8.13
CA GLY A 289 -2.55 -9.01 -9.45
C GLY A 289 -1.27 -8.53 -10.16
N ARG A 290 -0.08 -8.74 -9.58
CA ARG A 290 1.22 -8.52 -10.21
C ARG A 290 1.78 -9.87 -10.69
N GLY A 291 3.04 -10.00 -11.03
CA GLY A 291 3.62 -11.25 -11.49
C GLY A 291 3.50 -11.47 -13.01
N GLU A 292 3.87 -12.68 -13.48
CA GLU A 292 4.04 -13.01 -14.89
C GLU A 292 2.79 -12.73 -15.74
N ARG A 293 1.61 -13.04 -15.22
CA ARG A 293 0.35 -12.81 -15.94
C ARG A 293 0.09 -11.34 -16.23
N PHE A 294 0.52 -10.45 -15.37
CA PHE A 294 0.35 -9.00 -15.51
C PHE A 294 1.46 -8.37 -16.36
N TYR A 295 2.71 -8.74 -16.07
CA TYR A 295 3.87 -8.16 -16.75
C TYR A 295 4.14 -8.79 -18.12
N GLY A 296 3.65 -10.00 -18.38
CA GLY A 296 3.98 -10.78 -19.56
C GLY A 296 5.35 -11.48 -19.49
N GLU A 297 6.08 -11.26 -18.39
CA GLU A 297 7.36 -11.88 -18.05
C GLU A 297 7.46 -12.14 -16.55
N PRO A 298 8.17 -13.19 -16.12
CA PRO A 298 8.31 -13.51 -14.69
C PRO A 298 9.32 -12.61 -13.99
N ASP A 299 9.25 -12.58 -12.67
CA ASP A 299 10.26 -12.04 -11.75
C ASP A 299 10.49 -10.52 -11.85
N VAL A 300 9.57 -9.74 -12.36
CA VAL A 300 9.79 -8.31 -12.67
C VAL A 300 10.11 -7.50 -11.42
N ASP A 301 9.29 -7.61 -10.37
CA ASP A 301 9.44 -6.80 -9.17
C ASP A 301 10.70 -7.19 -8.38
N SER A 302 10.99 -8.47 -8.25
CA SER A 302 12.21 -8.95 -7.59
C SER A 302 13.48 -8.66 -8.38
N GLN A 303 13.45 -8.74 -9.71
CA GLN A 303 14.59 -8.36 -10.57
C GLN A 303 14.85 -6.86 -10.55
N LEU A 304 13.80 -6.02 -10.57
CA LEU A 304 13.94 -4.57 -10.41
C LEU A 304 14.59 -4.24 -9.07
N PHE A 305 14.08 -4.80 -7.97
CA PHE A 305 14.69 -4.60 -6.66
C PHE A 305 16.17 -4.98 -6.65
N ASN A 306 16.52 -6.17 -7.14
CA ASN A 306 17.89 -6.65 -7.15
C ASN A 306 18.82 -5.86 -8.09
N ARG A 307 18.30 -5.20 -9.13
CA ARG A 307 19.08 -4.31 -10.01
C ARG A 307 19.63 -3.11 -9.24
N TYR A 308 18.85 -2.57 -8.31
CA TYR A 308 19.19 -1.36 -7.55
C TYR A 308 19.80 -1.68 -6.18
N LEU A 309 19.32 -2.71 -5.51
CA LEU A 309 19.76 -3.15 -4.18
C LEU A 309 20.38 -4.55 -4.30
N ARG A 310 21.56 -4.60 -4.92
CA ARG A 310 22.30 -5.84 -5.17
C ARG A 310 22.72 -6.50 -3.86
N ASP A 311 22.75 -7.82 -3.89
CA ASP A 311 23.21 -8.66 -2.77
C ASP A 311 22.36 -8.53 -1.48
N ILE A 312 21.21 -7.85 -1.54
CA ILE A 312 20.26 -7.80 -0.45
C ILE A 312 19.28 -8.99 -0.61
N PRO A 313 19.26 -9.94 0.34
CA PRO A 313 18.30 -11.05 0.28
C PRO A 313 16.87 -10.51 0.42
N VAL A 314 16.02 -10.93 -0.51
CA VAL A 314 14.58 -10.63 -0.50
C VAL A 314 13.81 -11.92 -0.26
N SER A 315 12.76 -11.85 0.53
CA SER A 315 11.81 -12.94 0.75
C SER A 315 10.42 -12.36 0.93
N GLY A 316 9.39 -13.09 0.58
CA GLY A 316 8.03 -12.58 0.72
C GLY A 316 6.98 -13.50 0.15
N PHE A 317 5.82 -12.95 -0.13
CA PHE A 317 4.72 -13.68 -0.75
C PHE A 317 3.75 -12.74 -1.48
N PHE A 318 2.99 -13.33 -2.42
CA PHE A 318 1.91 -12.62 -3.10
C PHE A 318 0.68 -12.50 -2.19
N CYS A 319 0.27 -11.26 -1.94
CA CYS A 319 -0.77 -10.88 -0.98
C CYS A 319 -2.15 -10.69 -1.64
N ASN A 320 -3.19 -10.85 -0.84
CA ASN A 320 -4.55 -10.44 -1.21
C ASN A 320 -4.88 -8.98 -0.79
N GLY A 321 -3.85 -8.22 -0.48
CA GLY A 321 -3.83 -6.83 -0.06
C GLY A 321 -2.53 -6.57 0.69
N GLU A 322 -1.85 -5.49 0.37
CA GLU A 322 -0.55 -5.12 0.88
C GLU A 322 -0.71 -4.06 1.98
N ILE A 323 0.07 -4.17 3.05
CA ILE A 323 0.11 -3.19 4.14
C ILE A 323 1.39 -2.38 4.00
N GLY A 324 1.25 -1.05 3.94
CA GLY A 324 2.39 -0.16 3.87
C GLY A 324 2.03 1.31 4.09
N PRO A 325 3.01 2.17 4.44
CA PRO A 325 2.77 3.58 4.70
C PRO A 325 2.80 4.42 3.42
N ILE A 326 1.86 5.36 3.30
CA ILE A 326 1.85 6.44 2.32
C ILE A 326 1.54 7.75 3.05
N GLY A 327 2.31 8.80 2.79
CA GLY A 327 2.05 10.12 3.41
C GLY A 327 2.10 10.14 4.94
N GLY A 328 2.81 9.20 5.56
CA GLY A 328 2.96 9.12 7.02
C GLY A 328 1.85 8.34 7.74
N ALA A 329 0.90 7.76 7.03
CA ALA A 329 -0.12 6.87 7.57
C ALA A 329 -0.07 5.50 6.88
N THR A 330 -0.51 4.46 7.59
CA THR A 330 -0.49 3.08 7.10
C THR A 330 -1.84 2.70 6.47
N PHE A 331 -1.77 2.08 5.30
CA PHE A 331 -2.95 1.69 4.54
C PHE A 331 -2.89 0.23 4.09
N LEU A 332 -4.07 -0.33 3.89
CA LEU A 332 -4.23 -1.52 3.09
C LEU A 332 -4.33 -1.10 1.62
N HIS A 333 -3.45 -1.64 0.80
CA HIS A 333 -3.35 -1.39 -0.63
C HIS A 333 -3.89 -2.56 -1.44
N GLY A 334 -4.06 -2.34 -2.73
CA GLY A 334 -4.25 -3.37 -3.73
C GLY A 334 -3.41 -3.06 -4.96
N TYR A 335 -2.98 -4.08 -5.66
CA TYR A 335 -2.13 -3.99 -6.86
C TYR A 335 -0.74 -3.39 -6.62
N THR A 336 -0.25 -3.41 -5.41
CA THR A 336 0.95 -2.73 -4.93
C THR A 336 2.08 -3.73 -4.71
N ALA A 337 3.33 -3.31 -4.91
CA ALA A 337 4.51 -3.97 -4.39
C ALA A 337 5.02 -3.18 -3.18
N ALA A 338 4.96 -3.77 -1.98
CA ALA A 338 5.39 -3.15 -0.75
C ALA A 338 6.64 -3.83 -0.21
N PHE A 339 7.75 -3.09 -0.14
CA PHE A 339 9.01 -3.58 0.41
C PHE A 339 9.24 -3.02 1.81
N GLY A 340 9.63 -3.90 2.75
CA GLY A 340 10.22 -3.53 4.02
C GLY A 340 11.72 -3.80 3.96
N ILE A 341 12.54 -2.77 4.05
CA ILE A 341 13.99 -2.83 3.94
C ILE A 341 14.59 -2.65 5.32
N PHE A 342 15.43 -3.59 5.74
CA PHE A 342 15.96 -3.67 7.10
C PHE A 342 17.44 -3.32 7.14
N ARG A 343 17.84 -2.53 8.15
CA ARG A 343 19.24 -2.22 8.47
C ARG A 343 19.43 -1.99 9.97
N SER A 344 20.66 -2.11 10.45
CA SER A 344 21.02 -1.72 11.81
C SER A 344 20.99 -0.21 12.00
N GLN A 345 20.62 0.26 13.18
CA GLN A 345 20.80 1.66 13.58
C GLN A 345 22.28 2.03 13.77
N THR A 346 23.06 1.10 14.31
CA THR A 346 24.49 1.27 14.55
C THR A 346 25.31 0.54 13.46
N GLN A 347 26.38 1.19 13.01
CA GLN A 347 27.37 0.44 12.21
C GLN A 347 27.93 -0.67 13.09
N ALA A 348 27.89 -1.92 12.58
CA ALA A 348 28.65 -2.99 13.20
C ALA A 348 30.14 -2.57 13.21
N GLU A 349 30.76 -2.51 14.38
CA GLU A 349 32.20 -2.44 14.48
C GLU A 349 32.75 -3.74 13.85
N LEU A 350 33.42 -3.62 12.70
CA LEU A 350 34.10 -4.70 12.00
C LEU A 350 35.40 -5.05 12.72
#